data_82472ab09fd5447b7ded0e6c30a85711
#
_entry.id   82472ab09fd5447b7ded0e6c30a85711
#
_cell.length_a   1.000
_cell.length_b   1.000
_cell.length_c   1.000
_cell.angle_alpha   90.00
_cell.angle_beta   90.00
_cell.angle_gamma   90.00
#
_symmetry.space_group_name_H-M   'P 1'
#
loop_
_entity.id
_entity.type
_entity.pdbx_description
1 polymer ?
#
loop_
_entity_poly.entity_id
_entity_poly.type
_entity_poly.pdbx_seq_one_letter_code
_entity_poly.pdbx_strand_id
1 'polypeptide(L)'
;MKLVDEAPETLDAILITHEHSDHVGGLAVTARKLGIPVYFTEGTHRAWMRWLSPRKQMTYAQWLEQMRKQAAERQAEADATVEEGEPDESDLVDVVGDLNEEGTAGAKAPVEIAASTARLKSCPDTNQAHAHQADTNQSSSAACEDTPEPAKAKDPTWLPSVEFFAAGEPFEIGDISVSPFTIPHDAADPVGFVFCAERVRMGFATDLGYISPNVKAQLKDLDLLLLESNHDLEMLRDGPYPWAVKQRVLSRVGHLSNEAAAGFLEDGYDGQATYVILAHLSESNNLPELARVTAERALNGRASLMANRLLLAAQHEPLSSLYF
;
A
#
# COMPACT_ATOMS: atom_id res chain seq x y z
N MET A 1 7.40 -19.36 -10.24
CA MET A 1 8.74 -19.94 -10.29
C MET A 1 8.83 -21.13 -11.27
N LYS A 2 7.98 -22.15 -11.24
CA LYS A 2 8.03 -23.21 -12.27
C LYS A 2 7.93 -22.71 -13.72
N LEU A 3 7.27 -21.59 -13.95
CA LEU A 3 7.10 -21.01 -15.30
C LEU A 3 8.33 -20.20 -15.77
N VAL A 4 9.22 -19.83 -14.87
CA VAL A 4 10.46 -19.07 -15.16
C VAL A 4 11.71 -19.92 -14.94
N ASP A 5 11.54 -21.24 -14.71
CA ASP A 5 12.61 -22.22 -14.50
C ASP A 5 13.54 -21.89 -13.32
N GLU A 6 13.01 -21.12 -12.34
CA GLU A 6 13.74 -20.77 -11.12
C GLU A 6 13.25 -21.58 -9.93
N ALA A 7 14.16 -22.03 -9.10
CA ALA A 7 13.85 -22.73 -7.86
C ALA A 7 13.50 -21.74 -6.74
N PRO A 8 12.42 -21.93 -5.97
CA PRO A 8 12.09 -21.05 -4.85
C PRO A 8 13.22 -20.96 -3.80
N GLU A 9 14.02 -22.00 -3.69
CA GLU A 9 15.12 -22.11 -2.75
C GLU A 9 16.33 -21.21 -3.08
N THR A 10 16.34 -20.62 -4.29
CA THR A 10 17.39 -19.65 -4.71
C THR A 10 17.05 -18.21 -4.33
N LEU A 11 15.90 -17.95 -3.69
CA LEU A 11 15.53 -16.64 -3.23
C LEU A 11 16.28 -16.27 -1.95
N ASP A 12 16.89 -15.08 -1.93
CA ASP A 12 17.65 -14.57 -0.80
C ASP A 12 16.82 -13.73 0.18
N ALA A 13 15.75 -13.08 -0.30
CA ALA A 13 14.93 -12.18 0.50
C ALA A 13 13.53 -11.98 -0.08
N ILE A 14 12.61 -11.46 0.74
CA ILE A 14 11.31 -10.94 0.34
C ILE A 14 11.24 -9.47 0.76
N LEU A 15 10.99 -8.56 -0.18
CA LEU A 15 10.78 -7.15 0.08
C LEU A 15 9.30 -6.82 -0.02
N ILE A 16 8.78 -6.09 0.97
CA ILE A 16 7.36 -5.72 1.04
C ILE A 16 7.22 -4.24 0.73
N THR A 17 6.40 -3.93 -0.28
CA THR A 17 6.05 -2.56 -0.66
C THR A 17 5.07 -1.95 0.33
N HIS A 18 4.04 -2.70 0.73
CA HIS A 18 3.01 -2.30 1.70
C HIS A 18 2.16 -3.50 2.16
N GLU A 19 1.24 -3.30 3.12
CA GLU A 19 0.54 -4.37 3.84
C GLU A 19 -0.79 -4.84 3.23
N HIS A 20 -1.18 -4.43 2.04
CA HIS A 20 -2.43 -4.90 1.44
C HIS A 20 -2.40 -6.40 1.15
N SER A 21 -3.58 -7.04 1.17
CA SER A 21 -3.73 -8.51 1.15
C SER A 21 -3.16 -9.18 -0.09
N ASP A 22 -3.24 -8.53 -1.23
CA ASP A 22 -2.67 -8.96 -2.52
C ASP A 22 -1.14 -8.97 -2.53
N HIS A 23 -0.49 -8.17 -1.65
CA HIS A 23 0.97 -8.16 -1.47
C HIS A 23 1.45 -9.12 -0.38
N VAL A 24 0.69 -9.33 0.69
CA VAL A 24 1.16 -10.09 1.87
C VAL A 24 0.35 -11.34 2.18
N GLY A 25 -0.64 -11.71 1.35
CA GLY A 25 -1.55 -12.83 1.63
C GLY A 25 -0.89 -14.18 1.85
N GLY A 26 0.25 -14.47 1.22
CA GLY A 26 1.02 -15.71 1.38
C GLY A 26 2.34 -15.55 2.13
N LEU A 27 2.67 -14.35 2.59
CA LEU A 27 3.99 -13.95 3.06
C LEU A 27 4.57 -14.89 4.14
N ALA A 28 3.86 -15.03 5.27
CA ALA A 28 4.36 -15.79 6.40
C ALA A 28 4.58 -17.28 6.07
N VAL A 29 3.72 -17.86 5.23
CA VAL A 29 3.87 -19.26 4.78
C VAL A 29 5.08 -19.40 3.88
N THR A 30 5.26 -18.48 2.93
CA THR A 30 6.37 -18.48 1.97
C THR A 30 7.70 -18.28 2.68
N ALA A 31 7.83 -17.24 3.51
CA ALA A 31 9.04 -16.94 4.25
C ALA A 31 9.47 -18.09 5.17
N ARG A 32 8.51 -18.70 5.89
CA ARG A 32 8.80 -19.86 6.76
C ARG A 32 9.25 -21.07 5.98
N LYS A 33 8.59 -21.36 4.84
CA LYS A 33 8.94 -22.52 4.01
C LYS A 33 10.34 -22.40 3.42
N LEU A 34 10.73 -21.19 3.03
CA LEU A 34 12.02 -20.91 2.41
C LEU A 34 13.12 -20.55 3.42
N GLY A 35 12.74 -20.17 4.64
CA GLY A 35 13.70 -19.77 5.69
C GLY A 35 14.42 -18.44 5.41
N ILE A 36 13.83 -17.58 4.55
CA ILE A 36 14.46 -16.34 4.09
C ILE A 36 13.98 -15.12 4.85
N PRO A 37 14.79 -14.05 4.96
CA PRO A 37 14.43 -12.80 5.62
C PRO A 37 13.33 -12.04 4.85
N VAL A 38 12.52 -11.29 5.60
CA VAL A 38 11.51 -10.39 5.06
C VAL A 38 11.85 -8.96 5.44
N TYR A 39 11.94 -8.11 4.44
CA TYR A 39 12.26 -6.70 4.57
C TYR A 39 10.99 -5.85 4.55
N PHE A 40 10.83 -4.98 5.55
CA PHE A 40 9.68 -4.09 5.69
C PHE A 40 10.13 -2.67 6.04
N THR A 41 9.26 -1.68 5.79
CA THR A 41 9.26 -0.49 6.63
C THR A 41 8.62 -0.83 7.99
N GLU A 42 8.99 -0.11 9.05
CA GLU A 42 8.36 -0.33 10.38
C GLU A 42 6.84 -0.09 10.35
N GLY A 43 6.38 0.88 9.55
CA GLY A 43 4.97 1.21 9.39
C GLY A 43 4.19 0.03 8.80
N THR A 44 4.67 -0.50 7.68
CA THR A 44 4.10 -1.66 6.99
C THR A 44 4.09 -2.90 7.89
N HIS A 45 5.19 -3.21 8.57
CA HIS A 45 5.26 -4.36 9.48
C HIS A 45 4.23 -4.25 10.61
N ARG A 46 4.14 -3.08 11.28
CA ARG A 46 3.14 -2.85 12.33
C ARG A 46 1.70 -2.99 11.84
N ALA A 47 1.41 -2.55 10.61
CA ALA A 47 0.09 -2.67 10.02
C ALA A 47 -0.23 -4.13 9.65
N TRP A 48 0.73 -4.86 9.07
CA TRP A 48 0.61 -6.29 8.78
C TRP A 48 0.39 -7.11 10.06
N MET A 49 1.15 -6.87 11.13
CA MET A 49 0.96 -7.50 12.43
C MET A 49 -0.43 -7.26 13.01
N ARG A 50 -0.94 -6.02 12.91
CA ARG A 50 -2.32 -5.69 13.34
C ARG A 50 -3.38 -6.40 12.53
N TRP A 51 -3.15 -6.59 11.23
CA TRP A 51 -4.08 -7.30 10.36
C TRP A 51 -4.18 -8.79 10.70
N LEU A 52 -3.06 -9.45 11.01
CA LEU A 52 -3.01 -10.85 11.40
C LEU A 52 -3.41 -11.11 12.86
N SER A 53 -3.31 -10.10 13.73
CA SER A 53 -3.66 -10.25 15.14
C SER A 53 -5.15 -10.51 15.31
N PRO A 54 -5.55 -11.52 16.08
CA PRO A 54 -6.96 -11.77 16.34
C PRO A 54 -7.55 -10.53 17.01
N ARG A 55 -8.53 -9.91 16.34
CA ARG A 55 -9.29 -8.82 16.93
C ARG A 55 -9.99 -9.38 18.17
N LYS A 56 -9.60 -8.96 19.37
CA LYS A 56 -10.43 -9.14 20.55
C LYS A 56 -11.77 -8.46 20.24
N GLN A 57 -12.77 -9.25 19.90
CA GLN A 57 -14.13 -8.76 19.78
C GLN A 57 -14.55 -8.33 21.19
N MET A 58 -14.44 -7.05 21.45
CA MET A 58 -14.95 -6.47 22.67
C MET A 58 -16.47 -6.54 22.61
N THR A 59 -17.09 -7.17 23.59
CA THR A 59 -18.55 -7.15 23.70
C THR A 59 -19.02 -5.71 23.87
N TYR A 60 -20.28 -5.43 23.50
CA TYR A 60 -20.87 -4.10 23.69
C TYR A 60 -20.76 -3.62 25.15
N ALA A 61 -20.90 -4.52 26.10
CA ALA A 61 -20.74 -4.23 27.53
C ALA A 61 -19.29 -3.78 27.87
N GLN A 62 -18.29 -4.48 27.37
CA GLN A 62 -16.86 -4.12 27.56
C GLN A 62 -16.52 -2.79 26.86
N TRP A 63 -17.11 -2.52 25.69
CA TRP A 63 -16.95 -1.25 24.99
C TRP A 63 -17.54 -0.09 25.80
N LEU A 64 -18.79 -0.26 26.35
CA LEU A 64 -19.43 0.73 27.21
C LEU A 64 -18.61 1.01 28.47
N GLU A 65 -18.06 -0.03 29.09
CA GLU A 65 -17.24 0.11 30.29
C GLU A 65 -15.95 0.89 29.98
N GLN A 66 -15.29 0.59 28.89
CA GLN A 66 -14.10 1.34 28.44
C GLN A 66 -14.43 2.80 28.12
N MET A 67 -15.55 3.08 27.46
CA MET A 67 -15.98 4.45 27.19
C MET A 67 -16.29 5.23 28.46
N ARG A 68 -16.92 4.59 29.46
CA ARG A 68 -17.17 5.21 30.78
C ARG A 68 -15.88 5.50 31.50
N LYS A 69 -14.91 4.59 31.45
CA LYS A 69 -13.60 4.80 32.09
C LYS A 69 -12.85 5.98 31.46
N GLN A 70 -12.81 6.04 30.12
CA GLN A 70 -12.21 7.16 29.41
C GLN A 70 -12.91 8.50 29.67
N ALA A 71 -14.24 8.48 29.78
CA ALA A 71 -14.99 9.68 30.13
C ALA A 71 -14.68 10.16 31.59
N ALA A 72 -14.57 9.23 32.52
CA ALA A 72 -14.20 9.54 33.92
C ALA A 72 -12.75 10.06 34.02
N GLU A 73 -11.82 9.48 33.26
CA GLU A 73 -10.43 9.97 33.22
C GLU A 73 -10.34 11.39 32.65
N ARG A 74 -11.06 11.70 31.55
CA ARG A 74 -11.12 13.05 30.99
C ARG A 74 -11.78 14.06 31.97
N GLN A 75 -12.81 13.63 32.73
CA GLN A 75 -13.46 14.48 33.69
C GLN A 75 -12.49 14.77 34.88
N ALA A 76 -11.77 13.76 35.35
CA ALA A 76 -10.78 13.92 36.39
C ALA A 76 -9.61 14.84 35.99
N GLU A 77 -9.15 14.72 34.70
CA GLU A 77 -8.15 15.64 34.16
C GLU A 77 -8.68 17.08 34.06
N ALA A 78 -9.95 17.26 33.66
CA ALA A 78 -10.57 18.56 33.58
C ALA A 78 -10.76 19.19 34.97
N ASP A 79 -11.17 18.40 35.98
CA ASP A 79 -11.35 18.86 37.35
C ASP A 79 -10.00 19.22 38.02
N ALA A 80 -8.92 18.47 37.69
CA ALA A 80 -7.58 18.76 38.19
C ALA A 80 -6.99 20.09 37.64
N THR A 81 -7.37 20.47 36.42
CA THR A 81 -6.93 21.75 35.84
C THR A 81 -7.69 22.96 36.35
N VAL A 82 -8.83 22.76 37.02
CA VAL A 82 -9.64 23.84 37.62
C VAL A 82 -9.15 24.21 39.04
N GLU A 83 -8.46 23.27 39.75
CA GLU A 83 -7.98 23.54 41.13
C GLU A 83 -6.66 24.35 41.17
N GLU A 84 -5.96 24.59 40.08
CA GLU A 84 -4.72 25.38 40.03
C GLU A 84 -4.91 26.85 39.66
N GLY A 85 -6.14 27.33 39.55
CA GLY A 85 -6.47 28.72 39.19
C GLY A 85 -7.31 29.43 40.23
N GLU A 86 -6.76 29.81 41.40
CA GLU A 86 -7.37 30.89 42.20
C GLU A 86 -7.22 32.22 41.43
N PRO A 87 -8.31 32.95 41.16
CA PRO A 87 -8.20 34.27 40.55
C PRO A 87 -7.67 35.27 41.55
N ASP A 88 -6.54 35.89 41.21
CA ASP A 88 -6.01 37.06 41.94
C ASP A 88 -6.99 38.24 41.76
N GLU A 89 -7.52 38.72 42.91
CA GLU A 89 -8.51 39.79 43.03
C GLU A 89 -7.89 41.18 42.84
N SER A 90 -7.10 41.44 41.81
CA SER A 90 -6.46 42.76 41.71
C SER A 90 -6.57 43.50 40.38
N ASP A 91 -7.54 43.22 39.51
CA ASP A 91 -7.77 44.10 38.33
C ASP A 91 -9.26 44.33 38.04
N LEU A 92 -9.95 45.01 38.94
CA LEU A 92 -11.18 45.72 38.67
C LEU A 92 -10.80 47.15 38.23
N VAL A 93 -10.66 47.43 36.98
CA VAL A 93 -10.67 48.80 36.45
C VAL A 93 -11.88 48.99 35.53
N ASP A 94 -12.74 49.87 35.98
CA ASP A 94 -13.89 50.44 35.28
C ASP A 94 -13.56 50.86 33.85
N VAL A 95 -14.34 50.39 32.88
CA VAL A 95 -14.60 51.13 31.66
C VAL A 95 -16.11 51.13 31.38
N VAL A 96 -16.75 52.22 31.75
CA VAL A 96 -18.08 52.60 31.31
C VAL A 96 -17.95 53.40 30.01
N GLY A 97 -18.78 53.12 29.03
CA GLY A 97 -19.03 53.96 27.82
C GLY A 97 -18.83 53.19 26.52
N ASP A 98 -19.73 53.00 25.67
CA ASP A 98 -20.80 53.77 25.11
C ASP A 98 -21.60 52.87 24.12
N LEU A 99 -22.89 53.00 24.15
CA LEU A 99 -23.81 52.33 23.24
C LEU A 99 -23.85 53.11 21.92
N ASN A 100 -23.70 52.47 20.75
CA ASN A 100 -24.55 52.75 19.59
C ASN A 100 -24.42 51.68 18.51
N GLU A 101 -25.48 51.04 18.29
CA GLU A 101 -26.31 50.63 17.14
C GLU A 101 -25.65 50.24 15.81
N GLU A 102 -26.23 49.19 15.31
CA GLU A 102 -26.59 48.73 13.96
C GLU A 102 -25.67 47.68 13.29
N GLY A 103 -26.32 46.54 13.02
CA GLY A 103 -25.98 45.81 11.83
C GLY A 103 -25.95 44.28 11.86
N THR A 104 -27.13 43.68 11.71
CA THR A 104 -27.39 42.43 10.98
C THR A 104 -26.74 41.09 11.40
N ALA A 105 -27.67 40.22 11.66
CA ALA A 105 -27.60 38.76 11.90
C ALA A 105 -26.67 37.98 10.96
N GLY A 106 -25.93 37.05 11.57
CA GLY A 106 -25.23 36.00 10.90
C GLY A 106 -24.88 34.90 11.89
N ALA A 107 -25.88 34.07 12.27
CA ALA A 107 -25.65 32.89 13.10
C ALA A 107 -24.77 31.92 12.35
N LYS A 108 -23.52 31.77 12.78
CA LYS A 108 -22.70 30.62 12.42
C LYS A 108 -22.93 29.53 13.48
N ALA A 109 -23.65 28.49 13.08
CA ALA A 109 -23.71 27.25 13.83
C ALA A 109 -22.34 26.59 13.85
N PRO A 110 -21.92 25.97 14.97
CA PRO A 110 -20.71 25.17 15.00
C PRO A 110 -20.95 23.93 14.13
N VAL A 111 -20.09 23.76 13.13
CA VAL A 111 -20.02 22.52 12.35
C VAL A 111 -19.36 21.48 13.24
N GLU A 112 -20.16 20.61 13.85
CA GLU A 112 -19.68 19.33 14.37
C GLU A 112 -19.16 18.50 13.21
N ILE A 113 -17.83 18.41 13.08
CA ILE A 113 -17.19 17.40 12.24
C ILE A 113 -17.31 16.07 12.98
N ALA A 114 -18.42 15.39 12.77
CA ALA A 114 -18.53 13.98 13.09
C ALA A 114 -17.50 13.25 12.21
N ALA A 115 -16.37 12.87 12.78
CA ALA A 115 -15.44 11.93 12.19
C ALA A 115 -16.13 10.56 12.12
N SER A 116 -16.93 10.36 11.09
CA SER A 116 -17.44 9.08 10.68
C SER A 116 -16.25 8.30 10.11
N THR A 117 -15.58 7.53 10.97
CA THR A 117 -14.68 6.48 10.53
C THR A 117 -15.53 5.38 9.89
N ALA A 118 -15.89 5.59 8.63
CA ALA A 118 -16.40 4.52 7.80
C ALA A 118 -15.28 3.49 7.66
N ARG A 119 -15.44 2.35 8.34
CA ARG A 119 -14.62 1.17 8.13
C ARG A 119 -14.87 0.71 6.68
N LEU A 120 -14.00 1.12 5.78
CA LEU A 120 -13.93 0.53 4.46
C LEU A 120 -13.46 -0.91 4.66
N LYS A 121 -14.36 -1.85 4.39
CA LYS A 121 -13.98 -3.24 4.16
C LYS A 121 -13.02 -3.21 2.99
N SER A 122 -11.91 -3.95 3.11
CA SER A 122 -11.01 -4.27 2.00
C SER A 122 -11.82 -4.59 0.75
N CYS A 123 -11.29 -4.23 -0.43
CA CYS A 123 -11.88 -4.63 -1.71
C CYS A 123 -12.29 -6.10 -1.65
N PRO A 124 -13.44 -6.47 -2.22
CA PRO A 124 -13.75 -7.87 -2.40
C PRO A 124 -12.68 -8.45 -3.33
N ASP A 125 -11.82 -9.28 -2.73
CA ASP A 125 -10.82 -10.02 -3.46
C ASP A 125 -11.51 -10.84 -4.53
N THR A 126 -11.04 -10.74 -5.76
CA THR A 126 -11.42 -11.58 -6.88
C THR A 126 -10.79 -12.99 -6.76
N ASN A 127 -10.69 -13.53 -5.57
CA ASN A 127 -10.30 -14.91 -5.33
C ASN A 127 -11.53 -15.73 -4.91
N GLN A 128 -12.37 -16.09 -5.88
CA GLN A 128 -13.20 -17.28 -5.76
C GLN A 128 -12.27 -18.50 -5.92
N ALA A 129 -11.78 -18.99 -4.80
CA ALA A 129 -11.12 -20.30 -4.75
C ALA A 129 -12.12 -21.37 -5.19
N HIS A 130 -11.90 -21.95 -6.38
CA HIS A 130 -12.53 -23.20 -6.76
C HIS A 130 -12.01 -24.30 -5.83
N ALA A 131 -12.88 -24.74 -4.92
CA ALA A 131 -12.65 -25.90 -4.10
C ALA A 131 -12.64 -27.15 -5.00
N HIS A 132 -11.45 -27.64 -5.33
CA HIS A 132 -11.30 -28.99 -5.84
C HIS A 132 -11.37 -29.96 -4.67
N GLN A 133 -12.38 -30.78 -4.67
CA GLN A 133 -12.50 -31.97 -3.82
C GLN A 133 -11.30 -32.88 -4.07
N ALA A 134 -10.51 -33.12 -3.05
CA ALA A 134 -9.46 -34.13 -3.08
C ALA A 134 -10.06 -35.44 -2.65
N ASP A 135 -9.99 -36.42 -3.52
CA ASP A 135 -10.29 -37.82 -3.26
C ASP A 135 -9.30 -38.41 -2.24
N THR A 136 -9.88 -39.05 -1.24
CA THR A 136 -9.19 -39.84 -0.22
C THR A 136 -8.63 -41.12 -0.85
N ASN A 137 -7.31 -41.29 -0.82
CA ASN A 137 -6.73 -42.63 -0.93
C ASN A 137 -5.75 -42.87 0.21
N GLN A 138 -6.12 -43.80 1.06
CA GLN A 138 -5.33 -44.33 2.18
C GLN A 138 -4.20 -45.20 1.63
N SER A 139 -2.98 -45.00 2.11
CA SER A 139 -1.95 -46.02 2.13
C SER A 139 -0.94 -45.75 3.24
N SER A 140 -0.96 -46.65 4.18
CA SER A 140 -0.06 -47.15 5.25
C SER A 140 1.35 -46.56 5.42
N SER A 141 1.58 -46.14 6.69
CA SER A 141 2.68 -46.44 7.62
C SER A 141 4.13 -46.28 7.19
N ALA A 142 4.77 -45.21 7.67
CA ALA A 142 6.09 -45.27 8.28
C ALA A 142 6.12 -44.25 9.44
N ALA A 143 6.39 -44.73 10.66
CA ALA A 143 6.55 -43.92 11.84
C ALA A 143 7.81 -43.07 11.69
N CYS A 144 7.63 -41.77 11.43
CA CYS A 144 8.63 -40.77 11.70
C CYS A 144 8.28 -40.15 13.05
N GLU A 145 9.23 -40.18 13.97
CA GLU A 145 9.13 -39.56 15.30
C GLU A 145 8.74 -38.10 15.14
N ASP A 146 7.56 -37.73 15.66
CA ASP A 146 7.07 -36.36 15.76
C ASP A 146 8.02 -35.59 16.67
N THR A 147 8.97 -34.88 16.07
CA THR A 147 9.59 -33.76 16.74
C THR A 147 8.51 -32.68 16.90
N PRO A 148 8.16 -32.24 18.13
CA PRO A 148 7.11 -31.27 18.32
C PRO A 148 7.51 -29.99 17.60
N GLU A 149 6.70 -29.56 16.62
CA GLU A 149 6.85 -28.23 15.97
C GLU A 149 6.97 -27.17 17.07
N PRO A 150 7.99 -26.31 17.01
CA PRO A 150 8.16 -25.28 18.01
C PRO A 150 6.91 -24.40 18.04
N ALA A 151 6.46 -24.02 19.24
CA ALA A 151 5.25 -23.24 19.46
C ALA A 151 5.19 -21.94 18.60
N LYS A 152 6.33 -21.44 18.17
CA LYS A 152 6.49 -20.28 17.25
C LYS A 152 5.97 -20.55 15.83
N ALA A 153 5.95 -21.80 15.37
CA ALA A 153 5.45 -22.14 14.03
C ALA A 153 3.91 -22.06 13.92
N LYS A 154 3.20 -21.94 15.05
CA LYS A 154 1.73 -21.76 15.11
C LYS A 154 1.29 -20.30 15.16
N ASP A 155 2.21 -19.37 15.37
CA ASP A 155 1.93 -17.93 15.35
C ASP A 155 1.85 -17.47 13.89
N PRO A 156 0.69 -16.94 13.43
CA PRO A 156 0.53 -16.46 12.07
C PRO A 156 1.46 -15.28 11.74
N THR A 157 1.93 -14.57 12.75
CA THR A 157 2.81 -13.41 12.60
C THR A 157 4.30 -13.75 12.64
N TRP A 158 4.66 -15.02 12.98
CA TRP A 158 6.06 -15.39 13.09
C TRP A 158 6.72 -15.49 11.71
N LEU A 159 7.88 -14.84 11.57
CA LEU A 159 8.76 -14.86 10.40
C LEU A 159 10.16 -15.36 10.81
N PRO A 160 10.92 -16.04 9.91
CA PRO A 160 12.27 -16.50 10.19
C PRO A 160 13.23 -15.38 10.56
N SER A 161 13.21 -14.29 9.79
CA SER A 161 13.92 -13.04 10.07
C SER A 161 13.08 -11.87 9.57
N VAL A 162 13.17 -10.74 10.28
CA VAL A 162 12.57 -9.47 9.90
C VAL A 162 13.67 -8.42 9.87
N GLU A 163 13.83 -7.79 8.72
CA GLU A 163 14.77 -6.72 8.50
C GLU A 163 14.01 -5.42 8.23
N PHE A 164 14.48 -4.32 8.78
CA PHE A 164 13.82 -3.02 8.58
C PHE A 164 14.65 -2.11 7.70
N PHE A 165 13.96 -1.36 6.85
CA PHE A 165 14.52 -0.28 6.05
C PHE A 165 13.65 0.98 6.14
N ALA A 166 14.17 2.13 5.75
CA ALA A 166 13.44 3.37 5.65
C ALA A 166 13.41 3.89 4.20
N ALA A 167 12.30 4.50 3.80
CA ALA A 167 12.21 5.15 2.49
C ALA A 167 13.27 6.28 2.38
N GLY A 168 14.03 6.27 1.29
CA GLY A 168 15.12 7.22 1.05
C GLY A 168 16.50 6.77 1.57
N GLU A 169 16.59 5.65 2.28
CA GLU A 169 17.84 5.07 2.77
C GLU A 169 18.16 3.79 1.98
N PRO A 170 19.14 3.82 1.06
CA PRO A 170 19.55 2.64 0.31
C PRO A 170 20.20 1.57 1.22
N PHE A 171 19.99 0.31 0.85
CA PHE A 171 20.61 -0.85 1.51
C PHE A 171 21.01 -1.92 0.47
N GLU A 172 21.76 -2.92 0.90
CA GLU A 172 22.28 -3.97 0.03
C GLU A 172 21.69 -5.34 0.38
N ILE A 173 21.39 -6.13 -0.64
CA ILE A 173 21.08 -7.56 -0.51
C ILE A 173 22.02 -8.29 -1.47
N GLY A 174 23.01 -8.98 -0.95
CA GLY A 174 24.08 -9.54 -1.78
C GLY A 174 24.82 -8.47 -2.56
N ASP A 175 24.76 -8.53 -3.88
CA ASP A 175 25.34 -7.59 -4.83
C ASP A 175 24.32 -6.59 -5.43
N ILE A 176 23.08 -6.63 -4.92
CA ILE A 176 21.99 -5.75 -5.37
C ILE A 176 21.85 -4.59 -4.40
N SER A 177 22.04 -3.36 -4.90
CA SER A 177 21.67 -2.15 -4.16
C SER A 177 20.18 -1.87 -4.33
N VAL A 178 19.50 -1.65 -3.21
CA VAL A 178 18.05 -1.41 -3.13
C VAL A 178 17.82 0.00 -2.61
N SER A 179 17.16 0.84 -3.38
CA SER A 179 16.80 2.21 -3.00
C SER A 179 15.26 2.31 -2.89
N PRO A 180 14.71 2.23 -1.66
CA PRO A 180 13.29 2.41 -1.43
C PRO A 180 12.89 3.89 -1.50
N PHE A 181 11.71 4.21 -2.04
CA PHE A 181 11.17 5.56 -2.07
C PHE A 181 9.68 5.57 -1.77
N THR A 182 9.20 6.59 -1.06
CA THR A 182 7.78 6.73 -0.71
C THR A 182 6.91 6.95 -1.94
N ILE A 183 5.82 6.21 -2.04
CA ILE A 183 4.77 6.36 -3.04
C ILE A 183 3.45 6.83 -2.39
N PRO A 184 2.59 7.58 -3.11
CA PRO A 184 1.30 8.04 -2.59
C PRO A 184 0.24 6.93 -2.70
N HIS A 185 0.06 6.15 -1.64
CA HIS A 185 -0.94 5.07 -1.56
C HIS A 185 -1.61 5.04 -0.19
N ASP A 186 -2.81 4.44 -0.08
CA ASP A 186 -3.60 4.34 1.15
C ASP A 186 -3.16 3.16 2.04
N ALA A 187 -1.87 3.09 2.29
CA ALA A 187 -1.22 2.12 3.15
C ALA A 187 -0.43 2.82 4.27
N ALA A 188 0.10 2.05 5.23
CA ALA A 188 0.73 2.63 6.42
C ALA A 188 2.06 3.34 6.12
N ASP A 189 2.86 2.75 5.23
CA ASP A 189 4.17 3.31 4.84
C ASP A 189 4.61 2.70 3.50
N PRO A 190 3.90 3.04 2.40
CA PRO A 190 4.06 2.39 1.10
C PRO A 190 5.30 2.88 0.37
N VAL A 191 6.01 1.95 -0.27
CA VAL A 191 7.24 2.23 -1.01
C VAL A 191 7.26 1.60 -2.39
N GLY A 192 7.91 2.30 -3.34
CA GLY A 192 8.46 1.72 -4.55
C GLY A 192 9.94 1.46 -4.38
N PHE A 193 10.56 0.78 -5.33
CA PHE A 193 11.98 0.42 -5.28
C PHE A 193 12.72 0.77 -6.56
N VAL A 194 13.98 1.18 -6.41
CA VAL A 194 14.95 1.13 -7.48
C VAL A 194 16.02 0.11 -7.10
N PHE A 195 16.19 -0.90 -7.94
CA PHE A 195 17.25 -1.91 -7.82
C PHE A 195 18.42 -1.54 -8.73
N CYS A 196 19.63 -1.76 -8.26
CA CYS A 196 20.83 -1.59 -9.07
C CYS A 196 21.75 -2.79 -8.88
N ALA A 197 22.04 -3.49 -9.96
CA ALA A 197 23.00 -4.59 -10.01
C ALA A 197 23.76 -4.54 -11.35
N GLU A 198 25.07 -4.79 -11.36
CA GLU A 198 25.92 -4.83 -12.57
C GLU A 198 25.75 -3.59 -13.51
N ARG A 199 25.43 -2.42 -12.95
CA ARG A 199 25.10 -1.16 -13.64
C ARG A 199 23.70 -1.11 -14.29
N VAL A 200 22.90 -2.16 -14.16
CA VAL A 200 21.49 -2.15 -14.59
C VAL A 200 20.64 -1.54 -13.47
N ARG A 201 19.84 -0.54 -13.79
CA ARG A 201 18.93 0.13 -12.85
C ARG A 201 17.47 -0.17 -13.21
N MET A 202 16.74 -0.73 -12.27
CA MET A 202 15.34 -1.14 -12.48
C MET A 202 14.44 -0.44 -11.47
N GLY A 203 13.47 0.34 -11.94
CA GLY A 203 12.51 1.06 -11.11
C GLY A 203 11.15 0.37 -11.08
N PHE A 204 10.60 0.19 -9.89
CA PHE A 204 9.30 -0.45 -9.64
C PHE A 204 8.39 0.53 -8.91
N ALA A 205 7.31 0.94 -9.57
CA ALA A 205 6.32 1.88 -9.06
C ALA A 205 4.91 1.40 -9.39
N THR A 206 4.33 0.63 -8.48
CA THR A 206 2.91 0.19 -8.48
C THR A 206 2.22 0.73 -7.24
N ASP A 207 0.89 0.69 -7.23
CA ASP A 207 0.08 1.11 -6.10
C ASP A 207 0.28 2.59 -5.75
N LEU A 208 0.09 3.44 -6.75
CA LEU A 208 0.23 4.89 -6.56
C LEU A 208 -0.91 5.66 -7.24
N GLY A 209 -1.55 6.55 -6.49
CA GLY A 209 -2.66 7.36 -7.01
C GLY A 209 -2.23 8.48 -7.98
N TYR A 210 -0.96 8.87 -7.95
CA TYR A 210 -0.38 9.85 -8.87
C TYR A 210 1.16 9.83 -8.83
N ILE A 211 1.79 10.31 -9.89
CA ILE A 211 3.25 10.48 -9.94
C ILE A 211 3.63 11.78 -9.21
N SER A 212 4.10 11.66 -7.98
CA SER A 212 4.61 12.79 -7.21
C SER A 212 5.97 13.27 -7.75
N PRO A 213 6.41 14.51 -7.43
CA PRO A 213 7.74 14.99 -7.80
C PRO A 213 8.88 14.08 -7.30
N ASN A 214 8.72 13.50 -6.10
CA ASN A 214 9.66 12.52 -5.55
C ASN A 214 9.72 11.25 -6.40
N VAL A 215 8.56 10.63 -6.68
CA VAL A 215 8.47 9.45 -7.55
C VAL A 215 9.10 9.75 -8.91
N LYS A 216 8.75 10.88 -9.54
CA LYS A 216 9.34 11.30 -10.82
C LYS A 216 10.87 11.41 -10.78
N ALA A 217 11.44 11.87 -9.67
CA ALA A 217 12.89 12.00 -9.50
C ALA A 217 13.57 10.62 -9.39
N GLN A 218 12.94 9.65 -8.72
CA GLN A 218 13.46 8.30 -8.55
C GLN A 218 13.39 7.46 -9.84
N LEU A 219 12.42 7.74 -10.72
CA LEU A 219 12.20 7.03 -11.97
C LEU A 219 13.01 7.61 -13.17
N LYS A 220 14.18 8.17 -12.89
CA LYS A 220 15.14 8.66 -13.92
C LYS A 220 16.32 7.72 -14.07
N ASP A 221 16.93 7.78 -15.25
CA ASP A 221 18.14 7.05 -15.58
C ASP A 221 18.01 5.53 -15.31
N LEU A 222 16.85 4.97 -15.69
CA LEU A 222 16.53 3.55 -15.52
C LEU A 222 16.78 2.79 -16.81
N ASP A 223 17.20 1.54 -16.73
CA ASP A 223 17.26 0.58 -17.82
C ASP A 223 15.94 -0.18 -17.97
N LEU A 224 15.20 -0.34 -16.87
CA LEU A 224 13.84 -0.89 -16.82
C LEU A 224 12.95 -0.04 -15.93
N LEU A 225 11.78 0.32 -16.44
CA LEU A 225 10.70 0.95 -15.69
C LEU A 225 9.48 0.02 -15.63
N LEU A 226 9.12 -0.46 -14.44
CA LEU A 226 7.85 -1.11 -14.19
C LEU A 226 6.92 -0.10 -13.53
N LEU A 227 5.85 0.26 -14.26
CA LEU A 227 4.93 1.33 -13.91
C LEU A 227 3.50 0.82 -13.83
N GLU A 228 2.75 1.25 -12.82
CA GLU A 228 1.32 0.99 -12.75
C GLU A 228 0.56 1.58 -13.93
N SER A 229 -0.39 0.80 -14.45
CA SER A 229 -1.43 1.23 -15.40
C SER A 229 -2.71 0.47 -15.03
N ASN A 230 -3.33 0.88 -13.90
CA ASN A 230 -4.30 0.05 -13.22
C ASN A 230 -5.64 -0.02 -13.95
N HIS A 231 -6.20 1.12 -14.34
CA HIS A 231 -7.58 1.15 -14.87
C HIS A 231 -7.75 2.13 -16.02
N ASP A 232 -8.69 1.82 -16.88
CA ASP A 232 -9.29 2.74 -17.83
C ASP A 232 -10.39 3.54 -17.13
N LEU A 233 -10.44 4.86 -17.33
CA LEU A 233 -11.38 5.75 -16.62
C LEU A 233 -12.85 5.46 -16.95
N GLU A 234 -13.16 5.11 -18.20
CA GLU A 234 -14.53 4.80 -18.62
C GLU A 234 -14.96 3.43 -18.09
N MET A 235 -14.09 2.43 -18.19
CA MET A 235 -14.35 1.10 -17.63
C MET A 235 -14.54 1.15 -16.12
N LEU A 236 -13.74 1.92 -15.40
CA LEU A 236 -13.91 2.09 -13.95
C LEU A 236 -15.22 2.82 -13.63
N ARG A 237 -15.58 3.88 -14.39
CA ARG A 237 -16.82 4.62 -14.19
C ARG A 237 -18.05 3.70 -14.35
N ASP A 238 -18.06 2.91 -15.41
CA ASP A 238 -19.19 2.08 -15.80
C ASP A 238 -19.11 0.65 -15.24
N GLY A 239 -17.96 0.27 -14.69
CA GLY A 239 -17.67 -1.07 -14.16
C GLY A 239 -18.45 -1.46 -12.89
N PRO A 240 -18.24 -2.69 -12.42
CA PRO A 240 -19.08 -3.31 -11.37
C PRO A 240 -18.80 -2.80 -9.96
N TYR A 241 -17.74 -2.02 -9.73
CA TYR A 241 -17.35 -1.61 -8.39
C TYR A 241 -18.37 -0.66 -7.76
N PRO A 242 -18.66 -0.79 -6.43
CA PRO A 242 -19.43 0.19 -5.69
C PRO A 242 -18.81 1.58 -5.77
N TRP A 243 -19.63 2.63 -5.73
CA TRP A 243 -19.15 4.01 -5.85
C TRP A 243 -18.04 4.38 -4.86
N ALA A 244 -18.13 3.93 -3.61
CA ALA A 244 -17.07 4.17 -2.62
C ALA A 244 -15.72 3.56 -3.01
N VAL A 245 -15.71 2.39 -3.67
CA VAL A 245 -14.50 1.75 -4.19
C VAL A 245 -13.96 2.54 -5.38
N LYS A 246 -14.83 2.96 -6.31
CA LYS A 246 -14.43 3.81 -7.45
C LYS A 246 -13.79 5.11 -6.99
N GLN A 247 -14.38 5.78 -5.98
CA GLN A 247 -13.82 7.01 -5.40
C GLN A 247 -12.43 6.76 -4.77
N ARG A 248 -12.25 5.63 -4.07
CA ARG A 248 -10.95 5.24 -3.51
C ARG A 248 -9.92 5.03 -4.61
N VAL A 249 -10.23 4.25 -5.63
CA VAL A 249 -9.34 3.98 -6.77
C VAL A 249 -8.93 5.26 -7.49
N LEU A 250 -9.87 6.19 -7.71
CA LEU A 250 -9.64 7.49 -8.37
C LEU A 250 -8.95 8.53 -7.46
N SER A 251 -8.75 8.24 -6.19
CA SER A 251 -8.15 9.19 -5.25
C SER A 251 -6.65 9.37 -5.47
N ARG A 252 -6.08 10.43 -4.89
CA ARG A 252 -4.62 10.68 -4.93
C ARG A 252 -3.79 9.61 -4.19
N VAL A 253 -4.43 8.73 -3.46
CA VAL A 253 -3.82 7.60 -2.76
C VAL A 253 -4.40 6.27 -3.24
N GLY A 254 -5.12 6.27 -4.36
CA GLY A 254 -5.65 5.08 -5.01
C GLY A 254 -4.66 4.47 -5.98
N HIS A 255 -5.09 4.36 -7.26
CA HIS A 255 -4.29 3.71 -8.32
C HIS A 255 -4.17 4.60 -9.57
N LEU A 256 -3.08 4.43 -10.31
CA LEU A 256 -2.77 5.20 -11.49
C LEU A 256 -3.61 4.70 -12.68
N SER A 257 -4.35 5.61 -13.33
CA SER A 257 -5.08 5.28 -14.55
C SER A 257 -4.15 5.14 -15.76
N ASN A 258 -4.66 4.53 -16.84
CA ASN A 258 -3.93 4.44 -18.09
C ASN A 258 -3.53 5.83 -18.63
N GLU A 259 -4.42 6.82 -18.51
CA GLU A 259 -4.17 8.20 -18.94
C GLU A 259 -3.11 8.88 -18.07
N ALA A 260 -3.13 8.65 -16.76
CA ALA A 260 -2.15 9.24 -15.86
C ALA A 260 -0.75 8.61 -16.05
N ALA A 261 -0.68 7.29 -16.29
CA ALA A 261 0.55 6.60 -16.66
C ALA A 261 1.09 7.14 -17.99
N ALA A 262 0.23 7.27 -19.01
CA ALA A 262 0.57 7.83 -20.32
C ALA A 262 1.05 9.28 -20.22
N GLY A 263 0.38 10.13 -19.44
CA GLY A 263 0.81 11.51 -19.21
C GLY A 263 2.20 11.61 -18.57
N PHE A 264 2.53 10.70 -17.65
CA PHE A 264 3.90 10.61 -17.13
C PHE A 264 4.90 10.17 -18.20
N LEU A 265 4.57 9.17 -19.02
CA LEU A 265 5.43 8.71 -20.12
C LEU A 265 5.65 9.81 -21.17
N GLU A 266 4.66 10.67 -21.40
CA GLU A 266 4.74 11.78 -22.35
C GLU A 266 5.61 12.94 -21.84
N ASP A 267 5.34 13.42 -20.61
CA ASP A 267 5.88 14.68 -20.09
C ASP A 267 6.93 14.51 -19.00
N GLY A 268 6.90 13.38 -18.30
CA GLY A 268 7.64 13.16 -17.06
C GLY A 268 8.80 12.22 -17.14
N TYR A 269 8.70 11.25 -18.00
CA TYR A 269 9.68 10.20 -18.21
C TYR A 269 10.84 10.72 -19.07
N ASP A 270 12.07 10.33 -18.75
CA ASP A 270 13.28 10.77 -19.45
C ASP A 270 13.56 9.97 -20.73
N GLY A 271 12.90 8.79 -20.86
CA GLY A 271 12.99 7.93 -22.02
C GLY A 271 14.22 7.04 -22.09
N GLN A 272 14.97 6.89 -21.02
CA GLN A 272 16.22 6.12 -21.00
C GLN A 272 16.02 4.61 -20.97
N ALA A 273 14.94 4.11 -20.34
CA ALA A 273 14.75 2.69 -20.12
C ALA A 273 14.60 1.89 -21.42
N THR A 274 15.36 0.82 -21.56
CA THR A 274 15.22 -0.15 -22.64
C THR A 274 13.85 -0.82 -22.58
N TYR A 275 13.35 -1.11 -21.37
CA TYR A 275 12.06 -1.72 -21.15
C TYR A 275 11.15 -0.83 -20.31
N VAL A 276 9.96 -0.55 -20.82
CA VAL A 276 8.84 0.02 -20.07
C VAL A 276 7.79 -1.07 -19.92
N ILE A 277 7.48 -1.45 -18.69
CA ILE A 277 6.53 -2.52 -18.38
C ILE A 277 5.32 -1.89 -17.68
N LEU A 278 4.15 -1.96 -18.33
CA LEU A 278 2.90 -1.63 -17.65
C LEU A 278 2.47 -2.82 -16.80
N ALA A 279 2.18 -2.56 -15.53
CA ALA A 279 1.86 -3.58 -14.55
C ALA A 279 0.67 -3.18 -13.70
N HIS A 280 0.22 -4.09 -12.82
CA HIS A 280 -0.87 -3.90 -11.90
C HIS A 280 -2.19 -3.51 -12.57
N LEU A 281 -2.47 -4.12 -13.72
CA LEU A 281 -3.69 -3.90 -14.49
C LEU A 281 -4.90 -4.54 -13.78
N SER A 282 -5.98 -3.77 -13.60
CA SER A 282 -7.24 -4.27 -13.03
C SER A 282 -7.91 -5.26 -14.00
N GLU A 283 -8.23 -6.45 -13.52
CA GLU A 283 -8.96 -7.46 -14.31
C GLU A 283 -10.41 -7.03 -14.65
N SER A 284 -11.01 -6.17 -13.81
CA SER A 284 -12.41 -5.75 -13.97
C SER A 284 -12.59 -4.39 -14.63
N ASN A 285 -11.56 -3.52 -14.59
CA ASN A 285 -11.68 -2.13 -15.02
C ASN A 285 -10.57 -1.71 -15.98
N ASN A 286 -9.93 -2.67 -16.64
CA ASN A 286 -8.92 -2.42 -17.67
C ASN A 286 -8.95 -3.52 -18.73
N LEU A 287 -8.39 -3.19 -19.88
CA LEU A 287 -8.00 -4.15 -20.91
C LEU A 287 -6.53 -3.91 -21.26
N PRO A 288 -5.71 -4.96 -21.37
CA PRO A 288 -4.29 -4.83 -21.72
C PRO A 288 -4.07 -4.02 -23.01
N GLU A 289 -4.97 -4.14 -23.98
CA GLU A 289 -4.93 -3.42 -25.24
C GLU A 289 -5.14 -1.92 -25.08
N LEU A 290 -6.05 -1.50 -24.16
CA LEU A 290 -6.28 -0.09 -23.86
C LEU A 290 -5.06 0.52 -23.18
N ALA A 291 -4.52 -0.14 -22.16
CA ALA A 291 -3.29 0.30 -21.49
C ALA A 291 -2.13 0.44 -22.50
N ARG A 292 -1.94 -0.57 -23.37
CA ARG A 292 -0.92 -0.56 -24.43
C ARG A 292 -1.09 0.63 -25.37
N VAL A 293 -2.26 0.77 -25.99
CA VAL A 293 -2.51 1.82 -27.01
C VAL A 293 -2.34 3.21 -26.41
N THR A 294 -2.79 3.41 -25.16
CA THR A 294 -2.67 4.68 -24.47
C THR A 294 -1.20 5.04 -24.19
N ALA A 295 -0.41 4.09 -23.71
CA ALA A 295 1.02 4.28 -23.49
C ALA A 295 1.83 4.43 -24.80
N GLU A 296 1.51 3.65 -25.84
CA GLU A 296 2.17 3.76 -27.15
C GLU A 296 1.94 5.15 -27.78
N ARG A 297 0.75 5.72 -27.66
CA ARG A 297 0.49 7.10 -28.13
C ARG A 297 1.36 8.12 -27.41
N ALA A 298 1.51 7.98 -26.11
CA ALA A 298 2.35 8.85 -25.30
C ALA A 298 3.85 8.72 -25.67
N LEU A 299 4.31 7.50 -25.88
CA LEU A 299 5.69 7.22 -26.28
C LEU A 299 5.96 7.59 -27.75
N ASN A 300 5.01 7.40 -28.68
CA ASN A 300 5.19 7.68 -30.12
C ASN A 300 5.37 9.16 -30.44
N GLY A 301 4.90 10.07 -29.59
CA GLY A 301 5.29 11.49 -29.66
C GLY A 301 6.80 11.70 -29.42
N ARG A 302 7.48 10.74 -28.81
CA ARG A 302 8.92 10.77 -28.48
C ARG A 302 9.72 9.62 -29.11
N ALA A 303 9.06 8.55 -29.53
CA ALA A 303 9.68 7.26 -29.92
C ALA A 303 10.57 7.31 -31.17
N SER A 304 10.62 8.41 -31.88
CA SER A 304 11.60 8.57 -32.98
C SER A 304 13.06 8.62 -32.51
N LEU A 305 13.27 8.68 -31.19
CA LEU A 305 14.60 8.79 -30.56
C LEU A 305 14.96 7.58 -29.67
N MET A 306 14.00 6.66 -29.40
CA MET A 306 14.19 5.66 -28.34
C MET A 306 13.76 4.28 -28.79
N ALA A 307 14.66 3.32 -28.62
CA ALA A 307 14.41 1.89 -28.86
C ALA A 307 13.65 1.22 -27.70
N ASN A 308 12.77 1.98 -26.99
CA ASN A 308 12.03 1.43 -25.85
C ASN A 308 11.11 0.29 -26.30
N ARG A 309 11.12 -0.78 -25.53
CA ARG A 309 10.18 -1.89 -25.68
C ARG A 309 9.09 -1.76 -24.64
N LEU A 310 7.86 -1.51 -25.10
CA LEU A 310 6.68 -1.51 -24.23
C LEU A 310 6.16 -2.93 -24.04
N LEU A 311 6.14 -3.38 -22.79
CA LEU A 311 5.65 -4.69 -22.38
C LEU A 311 4.46 -4.52 -21.41
N LEU A 312 3.65 -5.56 -21.27
CA LEU A 312 2.57 -5.64 -20.29
C LEU A 312 2.79 -6.85 -19.40
N ALA A 313 2.79 -6.65 -18.08
CA ALA A 313 2.80 -7.74 -17.13
C ALA A 313 1.38 -8.27 -16.93
N ALA A 314 1.20 -9.56 -17.17
CA ALA A 314 -0.06 -10.25 -16.90
C ALA A 314 -0.12 -10.73 -15.45
N GLN A 315 -1.34 -10.86 -14.89
CA GLN A 315 -1.55 -11.32 -13.51
C GLN A 315 -1.07 -12.77 -13.29
N HIS A 316 -1.26 -13.64 -14.28
CA HIS A 316 -1.08 -15.09 -14.13
C HIS A 316 0.05 -15.68 -14.97
N GLU A 317 0.70 -14.88 -15.79
CA GLU A 317 1.76 -15.33 -16.69
C GLU A 317 3.02 -14.47 -16.50
N PRO A 318 4.19 -15.08 -16.34
CA PRO A 318 5.43 -14.32 -16.27
C PRO A 318 5.79 -13.75 -17.64
N LEU A 319 6.47 -12.63 -17.63
CA LEU A 319 7.16 -12.15 -18.84
C LEU A 319 8.32 -13.10 -19.20
N SER A 320 8.67 -13.11 -20.49
CA SER A 320 9.91 -13.74 -20.91
C SER A 320 11.12 -13.04 -20.29
N SER A 321 12.23 -13.76 -20.16
CA SER A 321 13.49 -13.19 -19.68
C SER A 321 13.87 -11.95 -20.48
N LEU A 322 14.30 -10.90 -19.79
CA LEU A 322 14.76 -9.65 -20.36
C LEU A 322 16.28 -9.63 -20.32
N TYR A 323 16.89 -9.06 -21.36
CA TYR A 323 18.35 -8.99 -21.50
C TYR A 323 18.76 -7.53 -21.72
N PHE A 324 19.82 -7.09 -21.01
CA PHE A 324 20.37 -5.75 -21.03
C PHE A 324 21.76 -5.73 -21.68
#